data_f2072a552a4e27c7cf3c7f4547f0fc21
#
_entry.id   f2072a552a4e27c7cf3c7f4547f0fc21
#
_cell.length_a   1.000
_cell.length_b   1.000
_cell.length_c   1.000
_cell.angle_alpha   90.00
_cell.angle_beta   90.00
_cell.angle_gamma   90.00
#
_symmetry.space_group_name_H-M   'P 1'
#
loop_
_entity.id
_entity.type
_entity.pdbx_description
1 polymer ?
#
loop_
_entity_poly.entity_id
_entity_poly.type
_entity_poly.pdbx_seq_one_letter_code
_entity_poly.pdbx_strand_id
1 'polypeptide(L)'
;MTDHDHAPGLRLAIGTPLNIHVLSSTDGVRLNARVLGMLEGGSIIAHLLSTQGTLRIGDKVAVRCLEGRSISGFKSTVIEVCSSPYAHFHLSYPGTLDRVEVRQSERVAVAIPVTVRTASGGNVAAEIRDLSASGALLVASASVGAPGEHVELALPLISGQMNRTLAMKASVRNSGALSQMLGAAPRYRCGLQFLELADADRLFLLGFVYERLSSARGLFADESERDSNPT
;
A
#
# COMPACT_ATOMS: atom_id res chain seq x y z
N MET A 1 -34.24 -0.49 -22.23
CA MET A 1 -32.77 -0.41 -22.36
C MET A 1 -32.34 0.62 -21.33
N THR A 2 -32.10 0.16 -20.10
CA THR A 2 -31.78 1.05 -18.96
C THR A 2 -30.28 1.32 -19.02
N ASP A 3 -29.97 2.57 -19.33
CA ASP A 3 -28.62 3.14 -19.23
C ASP A 3 -28.21 3.06 -17.73
N HIS A 4 -27.40 2.07 -17.40
CA HIS A 4 -26.85 1.95 -16.06
C HIS A 4 -25.70 2.97 -15.98
N ASP A 5 -25.97 4.05 -15.27
CA ASP A 5 -25.00 5.06 -14.87
C ASP A 5 -23.92 4.36 -14.00
N HIS A 6 -22.85 3.89 -14.65
CA HIS A 6 -21.74 3.23 -13.98
C HIS A 6 -20.68 4.27 -13.62
N ALA A 7 -20.14 4.20 -12.39
CA ALA A 7 -19.06 5.07 -11.97
C ALA A 7 -17.85 4.92 -12.92
N PRO A 8 -17.54 5.89 -13.76
CA PRO A 8 -16.42 5.79 -14.67
C PRO A 8 -15.10 5.80 -13.89
N GLY A 9 -14.20 4.89 -14.24
CA GLY A 9 -12.80 4.98 -13.86
C GLY A 9 -12.34 4.22 -12.62
N LEU A 10 -13.11 3.24 -12.11
CA LEU A 10 -12.58 2.30 -11.10
C LEU A 10 -11.54 1.38 -11.77
N ARG A 11 -10.29 1.45 -11.30
CA ARG A 11 -9.18 0.61 -11.80
C ARG A 11 -8.59 -0.22 -10.68
N LEU A 12 -9.04 -1.46 -10.56
CA LEU A 12 -8.54 -2.42 -9.58
C LEU A 12 -7.60 -3.41 -10.26
N ALA A 13 -6.32 -3.34 -9.94
CA ALA A 13 -5.38 -4.37 -10.35
C ALA A 13 -5.65 -5.68 -9.60
N ILE A 14 -5.36 -6.82 -10.24
CA ILE A 14 -5.38 -8.13 -9.58
C ILE A 14 -4.48 -8.08 -8.34
N GLY A 15 -4.95 -8.63 -7.22
CA GLY A 15 -4.27 -8.59 -5.94
C GLY A 15 -4.52 -7.33 -5.10
N THR A 16 -5.24 -6.32 -5.61
CA THR A 16 -5.60 -5.13 -4.82
C THR A 16 -6.34 -5.54 -3.54
N PRO A 17 -5.89 -5.08 -2.35
CA PRO A 17 -6.59 -5.35 -1.10
C PRO A 17 -7.91 -4.58 -1.03
N LEU A 18 -8.96 -5.29 -0.62
CA LEU A 18 -10.28 -4.72 -0.34
C LEU A 18 -10.58 -4.84 1.16
N ASN A 19 -11.02 -3.74 1.75
CA ASN A 19 -11.65 -3.74 3.08
C ASN A 19 -13.16 -3.65 2.88
N ILE A 20 -13.87 -4.69 3.31
CA ILE A 20 -15.31 -4.84 3.12
C ILE A 20 -16.00 -4.71 4.47
N HIS A 21 -16.97 -3.83 4.54
CA HIS A 21 -17.85 -3.66 5.69
C HIS A 21 -19.25 -4.10 5.31
N VAL A 22 -19.75 -5.15 5.95
CA VAL A 22 -21.09 -5.69 5.71
C VAL A 22 -22.12 -4.79 6.39
N LEU A 23 -22.96 -4.12 5.59
CA LEU A 23 -23.95 -3.14 6.07
C LEU A 23 -25.24 -3.80 6.57
N SER A 24 -25.51 -5.03 6.14
CA SER A 24 -26.67 -5.83 6.55
C SER A 24 -26.50 -6.50 7.91
N SER A 25 -25.30 -6.46 8.49
CA SER A 25 -25.00 -7.05 9.81
C SER A 25 -25.07 -6.01 10.91
N THR A 26 -25.82 -6.29 11.97
CA THR A 26 -25.89 -5.46 13.19
C THR A 26 -24.54 -5.33 13.90
N ASP A 27 -23.63 -6.29 13.74
CA ASP A 27 -22.33 -6.34 14.42
C ASP A 27 -21.20 -5.66 13.63
N GLY A 28 -21.51 -5.04 12.49
CA GLY A 28 -20.52 -4.29 11.71
C GLY A 28 -19.33 -5.13 11.23
N VAL A 29 -19.59 -6.34 10.73
CA VAL A 29 -18.54 -7.29 10.29
C VAL A 29 -17.65 -6.65 9.25
N ARG A 30 -16.33 -6.68 9.51
CA ARG A 30 -15.30 -6.21 8.60
C ARG A 30 -14.47 -7.39 8.08
N LEU A 31 -14.35 -7.47 6.77
CA LEU A 31 -13.66 -8.55 6.07
C LEU A 31 -12.55 -7.97 5.20
N ASN A 32 -11.46 -8.71 5.07
CA ASN A 32 -10.38 -8.39 4.14
C ASN A 32 -10.45 -9.35 2.96
N ALA A 33 -10.32 -8.81 1.75
CA ALA A 33 -10.34 -9.58 0.52
C ALA A 33 -9.26 -9.09 -0.45
N ARG A 34 -9.05 -9.83 -1.53
CA ARG A 34 -8.19 -9.44 -2.67
C ARG A 34 -8.97 -9.55 -3.96
N VAL A 35 -8.77 -8.59 -4.85
CA VAL A 35 -9.31 -8.61 -6.20
C VAL A 35 -8.67 -9.75 -6.99
N LEU A 36 -9.50 -10.55 -7.63
CA LEU A 36 -9.11 -11.58 -8.61
C LEU A 36 -9.32 -11.11 -10.05
N GLY A 37 -10.30 -10.23 -10.26
CA GLY A 37 -10.62 -9.68 -11.56
C GLY A 37 -11.78 -8.70 -11.49
N MET A 38 -12.04 -8.04 -12.61
CA MET A 38 -13.12 -7.07 -12.72
C MET A 38 -13.63 -7.04 -14.16
N LEU A 39 -14.96 -7.02 -14.33
CA LEU A 39 -15.64 -6.69 -15.57
C LEU A 39 -16.33 -5.34 -15.37
N GLU A 40 -15.87 -4.32 -16.10
CA GLU A 40 -16.43 -2.97 -16.02
C GLU A 40 -17.92 -2.99 -16.37
N GLY A 41 -18.73 -2.31 -15.56
CA GLY A 41 -20.18 -2.34 -15.67
C GLY A 41 -20.86 -3.64 -15.25
N GLY A 42 -20.10 -4.69 -14.98
CA GLY A 42 -20.59 -6.02 -14.62
C GLY A 42 -20.35 -6.34 -13.15
N SER A 43 -19.16 -6.83 -12.82
CA SER A 43 -18.85 -7.27 -11.46
C SER A 43 -17.38 -7.14 -11.09
N ILE A 44 -17.11 -7.13 -9.78
CA ILE A 44 -15.77 -7.26 -9.21
C ILE A 44 -15.68 -8.64 -8.55
N ILE A 45 -14.69 -9.43 -8.94
CA ILE A 45 -14.44 -10.77 -8.40
C ILE A 45 -13.35 -10.66 -7.35
N ALA A 46 -13.60 -11.20 -6.15
CA ALA A 46 -12.66 -11.14 -5.06
C ALA A 46 -12.64 -12.41 -4.20
N HIS A 47 -11.54 -12.62 -3.49
CA HIS A 47 -11.33 -13.75 -2.58
C HIS A 47 -11.14 -13.22 -1.14
N LEU A 48 -11.81 -13.84 -0.16
CA LEU A 48 -11.64 -13.51 1.26
C LEU A 48 -10.28 -14.00 1.77
N LEU A 49 -9.60 -13.15 2.54
CA LEU A 49 -8.32 -13.49 3.17
C LEU A 49 -8.48 -14.07 4.57
N SER A 50 -9.68 -13.96 5.15
CA SER A 50 -9.99 -14.39 6.51
C SER A 50 -11.07 -15.45 6.50
N THR A 51 -10.92 -16.46 7.33
CA THR A 51 -11.95 -17.47 7.62
C THR A 51 -12.98 -16.97 8.66
N GLN A 52 -12.76 -15.80 9.25
CA GLN A 52 -13.68 -15.20 10.20
C GLN A 52 -14.69 -14.33 9.47
N GLY A 53 -15.91 -14.83 9.33
CA GLY A 53 -17.01 -14.16 8.68
C GLY A 53 -17.31 -14.71 7.28
N THR A 54 -18.59 -14.71 6.95
CA THR A 54 -19.13 -15.19 5.67
C THR A 54 -19.91 -14.07 4.99
N LEU A 55 -19.84 -14.03 3.67
CA LEU A 55 -20.71 -13.21 2.83
C LEU A 55 -21.86 -14.06 2.30
N ARG A 56 -23.02 -13.45 2.15
CA ARG A 56 -24.22 -14.08 1.55
C ARG A 56 -24.66 -13.30 0.34
N ILE A 57 -25.22 -13.98 -0.63
CA ILE A 57 -25.85 -13.34 -1.79
C ILE A 57 -26.92 -12.36 -1.28
N GLY A 58 -26.90 -11.13 -1.81
CA GLY A 58 -27.77 -10.04 -1.39
C GLY A 58 -27.22 -9.13 -0.29
N ASP A 59 -26.11 -9.49 0.36
CA ASP A 59 -25.47 -8.62 1.36
C ASP A 59 -25.09 -7.28 0.74
N LYS A 60 -25.52 -6.20 1.40
CA LYS A 60 -25.08 -4.84 1.09
C LYS A 60 -23.76 -4.58 1.78
N VAL A 61 -22.77 -4.10 1.03
CA VAL A 61 -21.42 -3.88 1.54
C VAL A 61 -20.91 -2.48 1.19
N ALA A 62 -20.13 -1.91 2.09
CA ALA A 62 -19.27 -0.77 1.78
C ALA A 62 -17.84 -1.29 1.60
N VAL A 63 -17.26 -1.01 0.44
CA VAL A 63 -15.92 -1.44 0.06
C VAL A 63 -14.99 -0.25 0.08
N ARG A 64 -13.77 -0.45 0.61
CA ARG A 64 -12.68 0.51 0.50
C ARG A 64 -11.48 -0.20 -0.09
N CYS A 65 -10.86 0.43 -1.07
CA CYS A 65 -9.64 -0.04 -1.70
C CYS A 65 -8.65 1.10 -1.88
N LEU A 66 -7.38 0.75 -1.99
CA LEU A 66 -6.34 1.70 -2.29
C LEU A 66 -6.03 1.64 -3.79
N GLU A 67 -6.19 2.76 -4.47
CA GLU A 67 -5.96 2.94 -5.90
C GLU A 67 -4.86 3.98 -6.10
N GLY A 68 -3.62 3.54 -6.27
CA GLY A 68 -2.48 4.45 -6.34
C GLY A 68 -2.33 5.32 -5.09
N ARG A 69 -2.60 6.63 -5.21
CA ARG A 69 -2.54 7.62 -4.11
C ARG A 69 -3.86 7.85 -3.40
N SER A 70 -4.97 7.34 -3.96
CA SER A 70 -6.32 7.59 -3.49
C SER A 70 -6.89 6.37 -2.75
N ILE A 71 -7.74 6.63 -1.77
CA ILE A 71 -8.68 5.62 -1.28
C ILE A 71 -9.96 5.80 -2.05
N SER A 72 -10.38 4.74 -2.72
CA SER A 72 -11.68 4.65 -3.35
C SER A 72 -12.63 3.90 -2.43
N GLY A 73 -13.79 4.50 -2.17
CA GLY A 73 -14.88 3.92 -1.40
C GLY A 73 -16.12 3.78 -2.28
N PHE A 74 -16.83 2.66 -2.17
CA PHE A 74 -18.09 2.46 -2.89
C PHE A 74 -19.01 1.50 -2.15
N LYS A 75 -20.30 1.62 -2.43
CA LYS A 75 -21.32 0.64 -2.01
C LYS A 75 -21.54 -0.38 -3.12
N SER A 76 -21.74 -1.62 -2.73
CA SER A 76 -21.98 -2.72 -3.65
C SER A 76 -22.88 -3.78 -2.99
N THR A 77 -23.28 -4.77 -3.77
CA THR A 77 -24.06 -5.92 -3.32
C THR A 77 -23.33 -7.19 -3.71
N VAL A 78 -23.28 -8.16 -2.82
CA VAL A 78 -22.82 -9.51 -3.14
C VAL A 78 -23.82 -10.18 -4.07
N ILE A 79 -23.40 -10.43 -5.32
CA ILE A 79 -24.29 -11.02 -6.35
C ILE A 79 -24.10 -12.53 -6.49
N GLU A 80 -22.91 -13.05 -6.12
CA GLU A 80 -22.63 -14.48 -6.17
C GLU A 80 -21.56 -14.86 -5.15
N VAL A 81 -21.62 -16.08 -4.63
CA VAL A 81 -20.62 -16.69 -3.74
C VAL A 81 -20.31 -18.08 -4.25
N CYS A 82 -19.08 -18.32 -4.68
CA CYS A 82 -18.62 -19.55 -5.28
C CYS A 82 -17.62 -20.27 -4.36
N SER A 83 -17.72 -21.59 -4.27
CA SER A 83 -16.78 -22.44 -3.53
C SER A 83 -15.81 -23.22 -4.44
N SER A 84 -16.15 -23.37 -5.71
CA SER A 84 -15.36 -24.12 -6.70
C SER A 84 -14.96 -23.21 -7.86
N PRO A 85 -13.75 -23.38 -8.43
CA PRO A 85 -12.65 -24.29 -8.05
C PRO A 85 -11.92 -23.83 -6.77
N TYR A 86 -12.14 -22.61 -6.31
CA TYR A 86 -11.68 -22.01 -5.06
C TYR A 86 -12.69 -20.98 -4.57
N ALA A 87 -12.68 -20.69 -3.27
CA ALA A 87 -13.65 -19.77 -2.69
C ALA A 87 -13.44 -18.34 -3.22
N HIS A 88 -14.47 -17.78 -3.85
CA HIS A 88 -14.51 -16.40 -4.32
C HIS A 88 -15.95 -15.87 -4.31
N PHE A 89 -16.10 -14.57 -4.47
CA PHE A 89 -17.40 -13.93 -4.53
C PHE A 89 -17.40 -12.80 -5.55
N HIS A 90 -18.58 -12.45 -6.02
CA HIS A 90 -18.80 -11.37 -6.94
C HIS A 90 -19.54 -10.23 -6.25
N LEU A 91 -19.04 -9.03 -6.45
CA LEU A 91 -19.68 -7.78 -6.07
C LEU A 91 -20.27 -7.12 -7.32
N SER A 92 -21.46 -6.54 -7.22
CA SER A 92 -21.99 -5.71 -8.30
C SER A 92 -21.03 -4.56 -8.60
N TYR A 93 -20.89 -4.18 -9.87
CA TYR A 93 -20.10 -3.01 -10.22
C TYR A 93 -20.74 -1.75 -9.60
N PRO A 94 -19.97 -0.83 -8.98
CA PRO A 94 -20.53 0.33 -8.30
C PRO A 94 -21.08 1.36 -9.28
N GLY A 95 -22.23 1.95 -8.94
CA GLY A 95 -22.80 3.09 -9.67
C GLY A 95 -22.14 4.42 -9.29
N THR A 96 -21.63 4.55 -8.05
CA THR A 96 -20.97 5.74 -7.55
C THR A 96 -19.66 5.40 -6.87
N LEU A 97 -18.69 6.28 -6.97
CA LEU A 97 -17.35 6.12 -6.40
C LEU A 97 -16.97 7.36 -5.61
N ASP A 98 -16.73 7.19 -4.31
CA ASP A 98 -16.14 8.22 -3.47
C ASP A 98 -14.62 8.07 -3.51
N ARG A 99 -13.92 9.05 -4.05
CA ARG A 99 -12.46 9.04 -4.14
C ARG A 99 -11.87 10.13 -3.26
N VAL A 100 -11.01 9.73 -2.33
CA VAL A 100 -10.28 10.65 -1.46
C VAL A 100 -8.79 10.45 -1.68
N GLU A 101 -8.11 11.50 -2.11
CA GLU A 101 -6.65 11.47 -2.19
C GLU A 101 -6.06 11.58 -0.78
N VAL A 102 -5.54 10.46 -0.27
CA VAL A 102 -4.99 10.37 1.10
C VAL A 102 -3.47 10.43 1.15
N ARG A 103 -2.80 10.33 0.01
CA ARG A 103 -1.34 10.35 -0.06
C ARG A 103 -0.86 11.59 -0.79
N GLN A 104 -0.13 12.43 -0.10
CA GLN A 104 0.52 13.60 -0.69
C GLN A 104 1.65 13.24 -1.65
N SER A 105 2.19 12.03 -1.55
CA SER A 105 3.29 11.55 -2.39
C SER A 105 3.18 10.06 -2.70
N GLU A 106 3.65 9.70 -3.89
CA GLU A 106 3.77 8.30 -4.30
C GLU A 106 4.82 7.57 -3.44
N ARG A 107 4.72 6.26 -3.37
CA ARG A 107 5.60 5.39 -2.59
C ARG A 107 6.26 4.36 -3.49
N VAL A 108 7.51 4.07 -3.17
CA VAL A 108 8.29 3.03 -3.84
C VAL A 108 8.71 1.96 -2.85
N ALA A 109 8.61 0.70 -3.28
CA ALA A 109 9.16 -0.41 -2.53
C ALA A 109 10.69 -0.36 -2.60
N VAL A 110 11.34 -0.45 -1.44
CA VAL A 110 12.80 -0.42 -1.32
C VAL A 110 13.25 -1.43 -0.26
N ALA A 111 14.55 -1.66 -0.16
CA ALA A 111 15.19 -2.46 0.89
C ALA A 111 16.43 -1.71 1.36
N ILE A 112 16.26 -0.69 2.22
CA ILE A 112 17.35 0.18 2.66
C ILE A 112 17.60 -0.04 4.15
N PRO A 113 18.76 -0.60 4.54
CA PRO A 113 19.12 -0.74 5.93
C PRO A 113 19.40 0.63 6.56
N VAL A 114 18.87 0.84 7.76
CA VAL A 114 19.02 2.08 8.52
C VAL A 114 19.18 1.77 10.01
N THR A 115 19.75 2.71 10.73
CA THR A 115 19.70 2.74 12.19
C THR A 115 18.80 3.87 12.62
N VAL A 116 17.80 3.55 13.45
CA VAL A 116 16.85 4.52 14.02
C VAL A 116 17.27 4.85 15.43
N ARG A 117 17.50 6.12 15.70
CA ARG A 117 17.69 6.64 17.06
C ARG A 117 16.34 6.98 17.68
N THR A 118 15.99 6.30 18.73
CA THR A 118 14.71 6.48 19.43
C THR A 118 14.71 7.74 20.30
N ALA A 119 13.55 8.21 20.72
CA ALA A 119 13.40 9.32 21.65
C ALA A 119 14.13 9.09 22.99
N SER A 120 14.25 7.83 23.44
CA SER A 120 15.01 7.43 24.62
C SER A 120 16.53 7.40 24.43
N GLY A 121 17.02 7.69 23.21
CA GLY A 121 18.45 7.71 22.87
C GLY A 121 19.03 6.35 22.44
N GLY A 122 18.22 5.29 22.42
CA GLY A 122 18.63 3.97 21.95
C GLY A 122 18.74 3.89 20.42
N ASN A 123 19.58 2.99 19.92
CA ASN A 123 19.70 2.70 18.50
C ASN A 123 19.03 1.36 18.16
N VAL A 124 18.15 1.37 17.15
CA VAL A 124 17.42 0.18 16.69
C VAL A 124 17.74 -0.06 15.21
N ALA A 125 18.21 -1.26 14.89
CA ALA A 125 18.44 -1.68 13.52
C ALA A 125 17.09 -1.89 12.83
N ALA A 126 16.94 -1.33 11.62
CA ALA A 126 15.72 -1.38 10.84
C ALA A 126 16.03 -1.42 9.34
N GLU A 127 15.02 -1.76 8.56
CA GLU A 127 15.07 -1.71 7.11
C GLU A 127 13.83 -0.95 6.59
N ILE A 128 14.06 0.05 5.75
CA ILE A 128 12.97 0.74 5.06
C ILE A 128 12.46 -0.15 3.94
N ARG A 129 11.15 -0.44 3.95
CA ARG A 129 10.46 -1.28 2.97
C ARG A 129 9.61 -0.50 1.96
N ASP A 130 9.25 0.72 2.32
CA ASP A 130 8.40 1.61 1.52
C ASP A 130 8.83 3.04 1.81
N LEU A 131 9.10 3.82 0.78
CA LEU A 131 9.63 5.17 0.88
C LEU A 131 8.84 6.11 0.00
N SER A 132 8.56 7.30 0.52
CA SER A 132 7.96 8.42 -0.21
C SER A 132 8.65 9.73 0.17
N ALA A 133 8.31 10.81 -0.52
CA ALA A 133 8.82 12.14 -0.17
C ALA A 133 8.37 12.66 1.21
N SER A 134 7.31 12.08 1.80
CA SER A 134 6.73 12.52 3.08
C SER A 134 6.89 11.52 4.22
N GLY A 135 7.41 10.31 3.96
CA GLY A 135 7.53 9.31 5.01
C GLY A 135 8.01 7.95 4.52
N ALA A 136 8.19 7.04 5.46
CA ALA A 136 8.65 5.69 5.20
C ALA A 136 7.89 4.65 6.04
N LEU A 137 7.87 3.43 5.54
CA LEU A 137 7.52 2.24 6.29
C LEU A 137 8.80 1.46 6.57
N LEU A 138 9.06 1.18 7.83
CA LEU A 138 10.20 0.35 8.21
C LEU A 138 9.77 -0.92 8.94
N VAL A 139 10.67 -1.89 8.91
CA VAL A 139 10.62 -3.11 9.72
C VAL A 139 11.88 -3.14 10.57
N ALA A 140 11.69 -3.18 11.89
CA ALA A 140 12.76 -3.07 12.88
C ALA A 140 12.87 -4.34 13.72
N SER A 141 14.04 -4.54 14.34
CA SER A 141 14.32 -5.64 15.26
C SER A 141 13.71 -5.43 16.66
N ALA A 142 13.34 -4.18 16.99
CA ALA A 142 12.66 -3.80 18.21
C ALA A 142 11.68 -2.64 17.95
N SER A 143 10.84 -2.30 18.93
CA SER A 143 9.99 -1.10 18.82
C SER A 143 10.86 0.15 18.72
N VAL A 144 10.55 1.03 17.79
CA VAL A 144 11.25 2.32 17.61
C VAL A 144 10.55 3.47 18.32
N GLY A 145 9.34 3.24 18.85
CA GLY A 145 8.56 4.24 19.60
C GLY A 145 7.06 4.04 19.46
N ALA A 146 6.31 4.76 20.27
CA ALA A 146 4.86 4.87 20.21
C ALA A 146 4.40 5.92 19.19
N PRO A 147 3.17 5.85 18.67
CA PRO A 147 2.61 6.89 17.80
C PRO A 147 2.71 8.28 18.45
N GLY A 148 3.23 9.25 17.70
CA GLY A 148 3.49 10.62 18.14
C GLY A 148 4.93 10.87 18.61
N GLU A 149 5.69 9.84 18.96
CA GLU A 149 7.11 10.01 19.34
C GLU A 149 7.97 10.37 18.12
N HIS A 150 9.05 11.09 18.40
CA HIS A 150 10.01 11.53 17.40
C HIS A 150 11.24 10.62 17.39
N VAL A 151 11.72 10.33 16.21
CA VAL A 151 12.91 9.50 15.98
C VAL A 151 13.82 10.18 14.96
N GLU A 152 15.10 9.81 14.98
CA GLU A 152 16.09 10.29 14.03
C GLU A 152 16.67 9.08 13.26
N LEU A 153 16.95 9.26 11.98
CA LEU A 153 17.62 8.25 11.17
C LEU A 153 18.51 8.89 10.11
N ALA A 154 19.56 8.18 9.75
CA ALA A 154 20.39 8.49 8.60
C ALA A 154 19.94 7.59 7.43
N LEU A 155 19.44 8.20 6.36
CA LEU A 155 18.92 7.52 5.18
C LEU A 155 19.91 7.59 4.03
N PRO A 156 20.68 6.52 3.75
CA PRO A 156 21.57 6.47 2.61
C PRO A 156 20.79 6.23 1.32
N LEU A 157 20.95 7.10 0.34
CA LEU A 157 20.31 7.02 -0.96
C LEU A 157 21.34 7.13 -2.08
N ILE A 158 21.13 6.35 -3.13
CA ILE A 158 21.89 6.42 -4.39
C ILE A 158 20.89 6.69 -5.50
N SER A 159 21.03 7.83 -6.17
CA SER A 159 20.22 8.24 -7.33
C SER A 159 21.16 8.65 -8.45
N GLY A 160 21.11 7.91 -9.56
CA GLY A 160 22.10 8.05 -10.63
C GLY A 160 23.52 7.86 -10.11
N GLN A 161 24.39 8.85 -10.33
CA GLN A 161 25.78 8.86 -9.84
C GLN A 161 25.94 9.53 -8.46
N MET A 162 24.88 10.03 -7.87
CA MET A 162 24.93 10.74 -6.59
C MET A 162 24.66 9.78 -5.43
N ASN A 163 25.57 9.78 -4.45
CA ASN A 163 25.40 9.09 -3.18
C ASN A 163 25.26 10.14 -2.07
N ARG A 164 24.16 10.11 -1.36
CA ARG A 164 23.87 11.07 -0.28
C ARG A 164 23.21 10.39 0.89
N THR A 165 23.66 10.72 2.10
CA THR A 165 22.99 10.30 3.34
C THR A 165 22.19 11.47 3.90
N LEU A 166 20.89 11.31 3.98
CA LEU A 166 19.98 12.33 4.52
C LEU A 166 19.81 12.13 6.01
N ALA A 167 20.07 13.18 6.80
CA ALA A 167 19.74 13.20 8.22
C ALA A 167 18.25 13.55 8.39
N MET A 168 17.46 12.58 8.85
CA MET A 168 16.02 12.68 8.88
C MET A 168 15.50 12.72 10.29
N LYS A 169 14.62 13.65 10.60
CA LYS A 169 13.73 13.60 11.76
C LYS A 169 12.36 13.12 11.32
N ALA A 170 11.76 12.24 12.09
CA ALA A 170 10.45 11.68 11.76
C ALA A 170 9.57 11.51 13.00
N SER A 171 8.26 11.60 12.82
CA SER A 171 7.26 11.23 13.82
C SER A 171 6.74 9.83 13.52
N VAL A 172 6.64 9.00 14.54
CA VAL A 172 6.00 7.68 14.48
C VAL A 172 4.50 7.88 14.30
N ARG A 173 3.92 7.32 13.23
CA ARG A 173 2.48 7.41 12.94
C ARG A 173 1.73 6.16 13.34
N ASN A 174 2.36 5.01 13.21
CA ASN A 174 1.85 3.73 13.67
C ASN A 174 3.02 2.82 14.03
N SER A 175 2.82 1.93 14.99
CA SER A 175 3.80 0.93 15.40
C SER A 175 3.05 -0.33 15.80
N GLY A 176 3.58 -1.49 15.45
CA GLY A 176 2.97 -2.76 15.81
C GLY A 176 3.92 -3.93 15.59
N ALA A 177 3.78 -4.95 16.43
CA ALA A 177 4.48 -6.21 16.23
C ALA A 177 3.95 -6.91 14.97
N LEU A 178 4.83 -7.48 14.16
CA LEU A 178 4.46 -8.38 13.09
C LEU A 178 4.21 -9.77 13.67
N SER A 179 3.14 -10.44 13.22
CA SER A 179 2.88 -11.83 13.58
C SER A 179 4.08 -12.69 13.18
N GLN A 180 4.56 -13.49 14.12
CA GLN A 180 5.77 -14.31 13.94
C GLN A 180 5.40 -15.73 13.53
N MET A 181 6.22 -16.33 12.65
CA MET A 181 6.34 -17.77 12.58
C MET A 181 7.05 -18.26 13.85
N LEU A 182 6.65 -19.43 14.34
CA LEU A 182 7.20 -20.03 15.56
C LEU A 182 8.73 -20.10 15.48
N GLY A 183 9.44 -19.47 16.44
CA GLY A 183 10.91 -19.47 16.51
C GLY A 183 11.63 -18.31 15.79
N ALA A 184 10.94 -17.41 15.12
CA ALA A 184 11.57 -16.23 14.51
C ALA A 184 11.76 -15.08 15.53
N ALA A 185 12.83 -14.28 15.37
CA ALA A 185 13.05 -13.09 16.19
C ALA A 185 11.93 -12.05 16.01
N PRO A 186 11.54 -11.33 17.06
CA PRO A 186 10.48 -10.33 16.99
C PRO A 186 10.81 -9.25 15.96
N ARG A 187 9.80 -8.91 15.16
CA ARG A 187 9.88 -7.84 14.17
C ARG A 187 8.74 -6.86 14.38
N TYR A 188 9.03 -5.59 14.19
CA TYR A 188 8.10 -4.49 14.39
C TYR A 188 7.93 -3.74 13.09
N ARG A 189 6.69 -3.48 12.72
CA ARG A 189 6.37 -2.61 11.60
C ARG A 189 6.08 -1.21 12.12
N CYS A 190 6.71 -0.20 11.54
CA CYS A 190 6.54 1.18 11.95
C CYS A 190 6.41 2.10 10.74
N GLY A 191 5.36 2.92 10.73
CA GLY A 191 5.16 3.99 9.77
C GLY A 191 5.70 5.30 10.30
N LEU A 192 6.57 5.94 9.54
CA LEU A 192 7.18 7.23 9.86
C LEU A 192 6.65 8.31 8.93
N GLN A 193 6.40 9.49 9.48
CA GLN A 193 6.23 10.73 8.73
C GLN A 193 7.48 11.60 8.92
N PHE A 194 8.10 11.99 7.83
CA PHE A 194 9.24 12.89 7.87
C PHE A 194 8.81 14.28 8.33
N LEU A 195 9.59 14.84 9.24
CA LEU A 195 9.49 16.21 9.68
C LEU A 195 10.40 17.07 8.81
N GLU A 196 10.51 18.32 9.10
CA GLU A 196 11.29 19.36 8.42
C GLU A 196 12.52 18.85 7.63
N LEU A 197 12.38 18.75 6.32
CA LEU A 197 13.47 18.48 5.39
C LEU A 197 13.91 19.79 4.77
N ALA A 198 15.23 20.01 4.71
CA ALA A 198 15.79 21.07 3.89
C ALA A 198 15.37 20.88 2.42
N ASP A 199 15.15 21.97 1.68
CA ASP A 199 14.65 21.91 0.30
C ASP A 199 15.53 21.06 -0.62
N ALA A 200 16.86 21.13 -0.45
CA ALA A 200 17.79 20.33 -1.22
C ALA A 200 17.68 18.82 -0.93
N ASP A 201 17.40 18.44 0.33
CA ASP A 201 17.19 17.05 0.73
C ASP A 201 15.83 16.53 0.25
N ARG A 202 14.82 17.39 0.32
CA ARG A 202 13.48 17.08 -0.21
C ARG A 202 13.55 16.85 -1.73
N LEU A 203 14.25 17.70 -2.47
CA LEU A 203 14.38 17.56 -3.91
C LEU A 203 15.13 16.27 -4.28
N PHE A 204 16.21 15.94 -3.55
CA PHE A 204 16.96 14.71 -3.78
C PHE A 204 16.11 13.47 -3.50
N LEU A 205 15.37 13.47 -2.40
CA LEU A 205 14.44 12.38 -2.05
C LEU A 205 13.33 12.19 -3.09
N LEU A 206 12.76 13.31 -3.60
CA LEU A 206 11.77 13.28 -4.68
C LEU A 206 12.37 12.70 -5.96
N GLY A 207 13.58 13.09 -6.34
CA GLY A 207 14.29 12.55 -7.50
C GLY A 207 14.51 11.05 -7.39
N PHE A 208 14.98 10.58 -6.22
CA PHE A 208 15.15 9.15 -5.95
C PHE A 208 13.82 8.37 -6.08
N VAL A 209 12.75 8.87 -5.46
CA VAL A 209 11.42 8.22 -5.53
C VAL A 209 10.92 8.17 -6.97
N TYR A 210 11.07 9.26 -7.73
CA TYR A 210 10.66 9.32 -9.13
C TYR A 210 11.44 8.35 -10.01
N GLU A 211 12.77 8.27 -9.86
CA GLU A 211 13.64 7.34 -10.57
C GLU A 211 13.19 5.89 -10.35
N ARG A 212 12.90 5.50 -9.09
CA ARG A 212 12.44 4.16 -8.74
C ARG A 212 11.06 3.85 -9.31
N LEU A 213 10.15 4.82 -9.32
CA LEU A 213 8.81 4.67 -9.92
C LEU A 213 8.90 4.47 -11.44
N SER A 214 9.74 5.23 -12.10
CA SER A 214 9.94 5.16 -13.55
C SER A 214 10.56 3.84 -13.97
N SER A 215 11.54 3.35 -13.22
CA SER A 215 12.15 2.03 -13.43
C SER A 215 11.14 0.91 -13.23
N ALA A 216 10.32 0.98 -12.19
CA ALA A 216 9.28 -0.03 -11.91
C ALA A 216 8.16 -0.06 -12.96
N ARG A 217 7.94 1.06 -13.67
CA ARG A 217 6.95 1.17 -14.76
C ARG A 217 7.52 0.82 -16.15
N GLY A 218 8.79 0.46 -16.25
CA GLY A 218 9.45 0.15 -17.52
C GLY A 218 9.65 1.36 -18.44
N LEU A 219 9.53 2.58 -17.91
CA LEU A 219 9.69 3.82 -18.69
C LEU A 219 11.13 4.10 -19.11
N PHE A 220 12.10 3.38 -18.56
CA PHE A 220 13.51 3.39 -18.93
C PHE A 220 14.01 1.96 -19.20
N ALA A 221 13.25 1.17 -19.99
CA ALA A 221 13.81 -0.04 -20.57
C ALA A 221 14.92 0.39 -21.54
N ASP A 222 16.12 -0.07 -21.23
CA ASP A 222 17.36 0.27 -21.93
C ASP A 222 17.22 -0.02 -23.44
N GLU A 223 17.41 0.98 -24.29
CA GLU A 223 17.44 0.84 -25.75
C GLU A 223 18.72 0.12 -26.25
N SER A 224 19.56 -0.37 -25.34
CA SER A 224 20.86 -0.94 -25.66
C SER A 224 20.84 -2.38 -26.22
N GLU A 225 19.69 -3.05 -26.30
CA GLU A 225 19.61 -4.44 -26.83
C GLU A 225 19.02 -4.56 -28.25
N ARG A 226 18.80 -3.45 -28.98
CA ARG A 226 18.24 -3.51 -30.35
C ARG A 226 19.25 -3.51 -31.47
N ASP A 227 20.55 -3.43 -31.19
CA ASP A 227 21.59 -3.28 -32.22
C ASP A 227 22.61 -4.42 -32.22
N SER A 228 22.18 -5.67 -32.10
CA SER A 228 23.03 -6.82 -32.37
C SER A 228 22.27 -7.93 -33.10
N ASN A 229 21.91 -7.66 -34.35
CA ASN A 229 21.68 -8.71 -35.34
C ASN A 229 22.58 -8.48 -36.55
N PRO A 230 23.73 -9.14 -36.67
CA PRO A 230 24.49 -9.14 -37.92
C PRO A 230 23.85 -10.15 -38.87
N THR A 231 23.67 -9.67 -40.06
CA THR A 231 23.35 -10.36 -41.32
C THR A 231 24.06 -11.70 -41.51
#